data_d0d24aa9c4a46739e21b1001248b4076
#
_entry.id   d0d24aa9c4a46739e21b1001248b4076
#
_cell.length_a   1.000
_cell.length_b   1.000
_cell.length_c   1.000
_cell.angle_alpha   90.00
_cell.angle_beta   90.00
_cell.angle_gamma   90.00
#
_symmetry.space_group_name_H-M   'P 1'
#
loop_
_entity.id
_entity.type
_entity.pdbx_description
1 polymer ?
#
loop_
_entity_poly.entity_id
_entity_poly.type
_entity_poly.pdbx_seq_one_letter_code
_entity_poly.pdbx_strand_id
1 'polypeptide(L)'
;LDVNTNNHQRTKLVRFGLFIFQLLITTIVTFVIASALHTQFVLSGLISVGAEIPLSVRIETIFVDFVGLLPTYGAIIFVGMLIAMTVAVLLAKKIRTKPLEQATDQPQNSQKSALWVYTLAGAVAMFTLLAAMHPILNVSIIAGARGFSGLLTQSIAGAIGGTVFGLIRGSTNKYS
;
A
#
# COMPACT_ATOMS: atom_id res chain seq x y z
N LEU A 1 8.51 2.67 42.32
CA LEU A 1 7.61 3.36 41.37
C LEU A 1 8.07 3.30 39.91
N ASP A 2 9.34 2.85 39.62
CA ASP A 2 9.93 2.94 38.27
C ASP A 2 9.73 1.72 37.37
N VAL A 3 9.39 0.55 37.89
CA VAL A 3 9.29 -0.71 37.11
C VAL A 3 8.08 -0.69 36.18
N ASN A 4 6.98 -0.06 36.60
CA ASN A 4 5.73 -0.06 35.82
C ASN A 4 5.78 0.92 34.64
N THR A 5 6.47 2.03 34.78
CA THR A 5 6.72 3.02 33.70
C THR A 5 7.61 2.46 32.61
N ASN A 6 8.64 1.71 32.96
CA ASN A 6 9.55 1.07 32.00
C ASN A 6 8.86 0.01 31.15
N ASN A 7 7.98 -0.81 31.73
CA ASN A 7 7.24 -1.82 31.00
C ASN A 7 6.25 -1.20 30.00
N HIS A 8 5.60 -0.10 30.36
CA HIS A 8 4.66 0.60 29.48
C HIS A 8 5.37 1.27 28.28
N GLN A 9 6.53 1.84 28.50
CA GLN A 9 7.38 2.43 27.47
C GLN A 9 7.87 1.36 26.48
N ARG A 10 8.38 0.22 26.98
CA ARG A 10 8.84 -0.89 26.14
C ARG A 10 7.72 -1.43 25.24
N THR A 11 6.52 -1.59 25.77
CA THR A 11 5.36 -2.07 24.99
C THR A 11 5.00 -1.11 23.85
N LYS A 12 5.07 0.20 24.07
CA LYS A 12 4.83 1.22 23.02
C LYS A 12 5.88 1.17 21.93
N LEU A 13 7.16 1.07 22.29
CA LEU A 13 8.26 0.97 21.34
C LEU A 13 8.16 -0.29 20.46
N VAL A 14 7.84 -1.43 21.06
CA VAL A 14 7.65 -2.69 20.30
C VAL A 14 6.48 -2.57 19.33
N ARG A 15 5.36 -2.01 19.75
CA ARG A 15 4.19 -1.80 18.86
C ARG A 15 4.50 -0.84 17.72
N PHE A 16 5.26 0.20 17.98
CA PHE A 16 5.70 1.14 16.95
C PHE A 16 6.67 0.46 15.96
N GLY A 17 7.65 -0.28 16.46
CA GLY A 17 8.57 -1.05 15.62
C GLY A 17 7.86 -2.06 14.71
N LEU A 18 6.87 -2.79 15.26
CA LEU A 18 6.03 -3.71 14.48
C LEU A 18 5.22 -2.98 13.41
N PHE A 19 4.68 -1.80 13.71
CA PHE A 19 3.95 -1.00 12.72
C PHE A 19 4.86 -0.57 11.57
N ILE A 20 6.07 -0.07 11.87
CA ILE A 20 7.04 0.32 10.83
C ILE A 20 7.46 -0.88 10.00
N PHE A 21 7.71 -2.03 10.60
CA PHE A 21 8.04 -3.25 9.88
C PHE A 21 6.92 -3.70 8.93
N GLN A 22 5.67 -3.70 9.40
CA GLN A 22 4.50 -3.99 8.59
C GLN A 22 4.37 -3.01 7.42
N LEU A 23 4.61 -1.72 7.68
CA LEU A 23 4.57 -0.66 6.68
C LEU A 23 5.65 -0.85 5.61
N LEU A 24 6.87 -1.21 6.00
CA LEU A 24 7.97 -1.47 5.06
C LEU A 24 7.64 -2.61 4.12
N ILE A 25 7.17 -3.75 4.65
CA ILE A 25 6.74 -4.89 3.82
C ILE A 25 5.64 -4.46 2.85
N THR A 26 4.63 -3.76 3.35
CA THR A 26 3.52 -3.25 2.54
C THR A 26 4.00 -2.34 1.41
N THR A 27 4.91 -1.42 1.71
CA THR A 27 5.49 -0.50 0.73
C THR A 27 6.29 -1.25 -0.33
N ILE A 28 7.11 -2.22 0.06
CA ILE A 28 7.89 -3.04 -0.86
C ILE A 28 6.95 -3.80 -1.80
N VAL A 29 5.94 -4.48 -1.27
CA VAL A 29 4.98 -5.23 -2.09
C VAL A 29 4.25 -4.30 -3.06
N THR A 30 3.75 -3.17 -2.57
CA THR A 30 3.06 -2.18 -3.41
C THR A 30 3.99 -1.65 -4.51
N PHE A 31 5.22 -1.29 -4.17
CA PHE A 31 6.20 -0.76 -5.11
C PHE A 31 6.57 -1.79 -6.20
N VAL A 32 6.81 -3.04 -5.83
CA VAL A 32 7.13 -4.11 -6.81
C VAL A 32 6.01 -4.27 -7.82
N ILE A 33 4.76 -4.37 -7.34
CA ILE A 33 3.60 -4.53 -8.23
C ILE A 33 3.38 -3.27 -9.07
N ALA A 34 3.43 -2.09 -8.43
CA ALA A 34 3.22 -0.82 -9.10
C ALA A 34 4.28 -0.54 -10.18
N SER A 35 5.54 -0.83 -9.90
CA SER A 35 6.65 -0.69 -10.86
C SER A 35 6.48 -1.65 -12.04
N ALA A 36 6.16 -2.93 -11.79
CA ALA A 36 5.92 -3.89 -12.86
C ALA A 36 4.74 -3.48 -13.77
N LEU A 37 3.63 -3.03 -13.17
CA LEU A 37 2.48 -2.52 -13.91
C LEU A 37 2.83 -1.26 -14.71
N HIS A 38 3.61 -0.35 -14.14
CA HIS A 38 4.10 0.83 -14.85
C HIS A 38 4.83 0.46 -16.13
N THR A 39 5.83 -0.42 -16.03
CA THR A 39 6.63 -0.87 -17.19
C THR A 39 5.74 -1.54 -18.24
N GLN A 40 4.79 -2.39 -17.82
CA GLN A 40 3.87 -3.04 -18.78
C GLN A 40 2.99 -2.03 -19.51
N PHE A 41 2.53 -0.97 -18.86
CA PHE A 41 1.78 0.11 -19.53
C PHE A 41 2.62 0.86 -20.56
N VAL A 42 3.89 1.17 -20.22
CA VAL A 42 4.81 1.85 -21.14
C VAL A 42 5.11 0.97 -22.36
N LEU A 43 5.42 -0.30 -22.14
CA LEU A 43 5.72 -1.24 -23.23
C LEU A 43 4.49 -1.51 -24.12
N SER A 44 3.30 -1.60 -23.53
CA SER A 44 2.05 -1.76 -24.28
C SER A 44 1.79 -0.54 -25.18
N GLY A 45 2.10 0.67 -24.68
CA GLY A 45 2.02 1.89 -25.47
C GLY A 45 2.98 1.87 -26.69
N LEU A 46 4.20 1.38 -26.51
CA LEU A 46 5.18 1.25 -27.61
C LEU A 46 4.74 0.21 -28.65
N ILE A 47 4.18 -0.91 -28.21
CA ILE A 47 3.65 -1.95 -29.11
C ILE A 47 2.47 -1.42 -29.94
N SER A 48 1.61 -0.59 -29.34
CA SER A 48 0.47 -0.01 -30.05
C SER A 48 0.84 0.92 -31.21
N VAL A 49 2.06 1.45 -31.21
CA VAL A 49 2.63 2.25 -32.31
C VAL A 49 3.56 1.45 -33.24
N GLY A 50 3.52 0.11 -33.14
CA GLY A 50 4.22 -0.79 -34.07
C GLY A 50 5.63 -1.22 -33.64
N ALA A 51 6.04 -0.97 -32.38
CA ALA A 51 7.33 -1.45 -31.89
C ALA A 51 7.28 -2.95 -31.60
N GLU A 52 8.22 -3.71 -32.15
CA GLU A 52 8.43 -5.11 -31.78
C GLU A 52 9.39 -5.18 -30.59
N ILE A 53 8.87 -5.63 -29.43
CA ILE A 53 9.65 -5.69 -28.20
C ILE A 53 9.80 -7.16 -27.76
N PRO A 54 11.01 -7.75 -27.94
CA PRO A 54 11.31 -9.11 -27.48
C PRO A 54 11.14 -9.26 -25.97
N LEU A 55 10.86 -10.49 -25.52
CA LEU A 55 10.67 -10.78 -24.10
C LEU A 55 11.89 -10.44 -23.24
N SER A 56 13.10 -10.65 -23.79
CA SER A 56 14.36 -10.29 -23.12
C SER A 56 14.43 -8.79 -22.79
N VAL A 57 14.08 -7.94 -23.75
CA VAL A 57 14.05 -6.49 -23.57
C VAL A 57 13.01 -6.08 -22.52
N ARG A 58 11.85 -6.76 -22.48
CA ARG A 58 10.82 -6.49 -21.46
C ARG A 58 11.32 -6.76 -20.05
N ILE A 59 12.02 -7.89 -19.86
CA ILE A 59 12.57 -8.27 -18.54
C ILE A 59 13.65 -7.28 -18.12
N GLU A 60 14.55 -6.94 -19.02
CA GLU A 60 15.61 -5.96 -18.76
C GLU A 60 15.03 -4.58 -18.39
N THR A 61 14.03 -4.11 -19.15
CA THR A 61 13.37 -2.83 -18.88
C THR A 61 12.68 -2.82 -17.50
N ILE A 62 12.03 -3.91 -17.10
CA ILE A 62 11.42 -4.02 -15.75
C ILE A 62 12.49 -3.84 -14.67
N PHE A 63 13.65 -4.46 -14.83
CA PHE A 63 14.74 -4.33 -13.86
C PHE A 63 15.32 -2.92 -13.79
N VAL A 64 15.57 -2.32 -14.95
CA VAL A 64 16.10 -0.94 -15.03
C VAL A 64 15.11 0.05 -14.44
N ASP A 65 13.83 -0.07 -14.78
CA ASP A 65 12.76 0.79 -14.22
C ASP A 65 12.62 0.59 -12.71
N PHE A 66 12.69 -0.66 -12.22
CA PHE A 66 12.63 -0.95 -10.81
C PHE A 66 13.70 -0.21 -10.02
N VAL A 67 14.94 -0.28 -10.46
CA VAL A 67 16.06 0.41 -9.80
C VAL A 67 15.94 1.93 -9.94
N GLY A 68 15.57 2.41 -11.12
CA GLY A 68 15.45 3.85 -11.41
C GLY A 68 14.29 4.53 -10.68
N LEU A 69 13.17 3.83 -10.54
CA LEU A 69 11.98 4.36 -9.84
C LEU A 69 12.07 4.26 -8.32
N LEU A 70 12.92 3.37 -7.79
CA LEU A 70 12.99 3.10 -6.36
C LEU A 70 13.17 4.36 -5.49
N PRO A 71 14.16 5.25 -5.75
CA PRO A 71 14.41 6.38 -4.87
C PRO A 71 13.27 7.41 -4.86
N THR A 72 12.64 7.64 -6.00
CA THR A 72 11.60 8.67 -6.14
C THR A 72 10.20 8.09 -5.90
N TYR A 73 9.83 7.09 -6.69
CA TYR A 73 8.50 6.51 -6.62
C TYR A 73 8.30 5.65 -5.36
N GLY A 74 9.33 4.91 -4.95
CA GLY A 74 9.30 4.16 -3.70
C GLY A 74 9.12 5.05 -2.47
N ALA A 75 9.81 6.20 -2.42
CA ALA A 75 9.65 7.17 -1.33
C ALA A 75 8.24 7.78 -1.31
N ILE A 76 7.69 8.12 -2.47
CA ILE A 76 6.33 8.65 -2.59
C ILE A 76 5.30 7.61 -2.12
N ILE A 77 5.42 6.35 -2.55
CA ILE A 77 4.54 5.26 -2.09
C ILE A 77 4.68 5.08 -0.57
N PHE A 78 5.90 5.11 -0.02
CA PHE A 78 6.11 4.96 1.41
C PHE A 78 5.37 6.03 2.21
N VAL A 79 5.49 7.30 1.84
CA VAL A 79 4.79 8.40 2.52
C VAL A 79 3.27 8.27 2.39
N GLY A 80 2.77 7.96 1.20
CA GLY A 80 1.35 7.75 0.97
C GLY A 80 0.79 6.59 1.78
N MET A 81 1.49 5.45 1.80
CA MET A 81 1.12 4.28 2.60
C MET A 81 1.21 4.54 4.11
N LEU A 82 2.22 5.32 4.56
CA LEU A 82 2.34 5.72 5.97
C LEU A 82 1.09 6.47 6.44
N ILE A 83 0.67 7.46 5.68
CA ILE A 83 -0.53 8.25 5.99
C ILE A 83 -1.78 7.37 5.96
N ALA A 84 -1.98 6.63 4.87
CA ALA A 84 -3.16 5.81 4.67
C ALA A 84 -3.30 4.70 5.72
N MET A 85 -2.22 3.97 6.01
CA MET A 85 -2.25 2.90 7.01
C MET A 85 -2.40 3.44 8.43
N THR A 86 -1.86 4.61 8.73
CA THR A 86 -2.10 5.28 10.02
C THR A 86 -3.58 5.61 10.20
N VAL A 87 -4.20 6.24 9.21
CA VAL A 87 -5.63 6.54 9.21
C VAL A 87 -6.47 5.26 9.28
N ALA A 88 -6.13 4.24 8.49
CA ALA A 88 -6.83 2.95 8.47
C ALA A 88 -6.77 2.25 9.83
N VAL A 89 -5.64 2.30 10.53
CA VAL A 89 -5.49 1.76 11.89
C VAL A 89 -6.40 2.47 12.88
N LEU A 90 -6.51 3.79 12.79
CA LEU A 90 -7.41 4.59 13.65
C LEU A 90 -8.88 4.26 13.36
N LEU A 91 -9.27 4.18 12.08
CA LEU A 91 -10.62 3.81 11.67
C LEU A 91 -10.98 2.39 12.10
N ALA A 92 -10.10 1.42 11.88
CA ALA A 92 -10.32 0.04 12.28
C ALA A 92 -10.50 -0.11 13.80
N LYS A 93 -9.78 0.66 14.61
CA LYS A 93 -10.00 0.72 16.07
C LYS A 93 -11.40 1.26 16.39
N LYS A 94 -11.81 2.35 15.76
CA LYS A 94 -13.12 2.99 16.01
C LYS A 94 -14.28 2.08 15.61
N ILE A 95 -14.14 1.29 14.54
CA ILE A 95 -15.17 0.32 14.12
C ILE A 95 -15.29 -0.81 15.14
N ARG A 96 -14.16 -1.29 15.69
CA ARG A 96 -14.15 -2.37 16.70
C ARG A 96 -14.68 -1.93 18.08
N THR A 97 -14.66 -0.64 18.40
CA THR A 97 -15.10 -0.11 19.69
C THR A 97 -16.57 0.30 19.73
N LYS A 98 -17.29 0.29 18.61
CA LYS A 98 -18.73 0.50 18.64
C LYS A 98 -19.41 -0.76 19.21
N PRO A 99 -20.16 -0.67 20.33
CA PRO A 99 -21.01 -1.77 20.77
C PRO A 99 -22.10 -1.92 19.71
N LEU A 100 -22.01 -2.95 18.92
CA LEU A 100 -23.14 -3.41 18.10
C LEU A 100 -24.10 -4.11 19.05
N GLU A 101 -25.13 -3.39 19.44
CA GLU A 101 -26.22 -3.85 20.31
C GLU A 101 -27.10 -4.94 19.63
N GLN A 102 -26.71 -5.41 18.45
CA GLN A 102 -27.41 -6.48 17.71
C GLN A 102 -26.48 -7.18 16.73
N ALA A 103 -25.46 -7.86 17.19
CA ALA A 103 -24.78 -8.82 16.33
C ALA A 103 -24.43 -10.07 17.11
N THR A 104 -25.26 -11.06 16.97
CA THR A 104 -24.99 -12.49 17.17
C THR A 104 -23.91 -12.94 16.17
N ASP A 105 -22.82 -12.19 16.01
CA ASP A 105 -21.86 -12.42 14.93
C ASP A 105 -20.47 -12.73 15.46
N GLN A 106 -20.06 -13.90 15.03
CA GLN A 106 -18.80 -14.58 15.27
C GLN A 106 -17.58 -13.65 15.11
N PRO A 107 -16.47 -13.88 15.85
CA PRO A 107 -15.24 -13.11 15.80
C PRO A 107 -14.60 -13.02 14.38
N GLN A 108 -15.01 -13.89 13.46
CA GLN A 108 -14.59 -13.90 12.06
C GLN A 108 -15.06 -12.67 11.27
N ASN A 109 -16.23 -12.10 11.57
CA ASN A 109 -16.76 -10.94 10.85
C ASN A 109 -15.98 -9.66 11.18
N SER A 110 -15.54 -9.49 12.39
CA SER A 110 -14.74 -8.34 12.84
C SER A 110 -13.35 -8.29 12.16
N GLN A 111 -12.75 -9.44 11.90
CA GLN A 111 -11.45 -9.51 11.23
C GLN A 111 -11.58 -9.22 9.72
N LYS A 112 -12.63 -9.71 9.06
CA LYS A 112 -12.92 -9.41 7.66
C LYS A 112 -13.20 -7.91 7.46
N SER A 113 -13.99 -7.29 8.33
CA SER A 113 -14.28 -5.85 8.26
C SER A 113 -13.02 -4.99 8.38
N ALA A 114 -12.08 -5.36 9.25
CA ALA A 114 -10.81 -4.66 9.39
C ALA A 114 -9.93 -4.82 8.13
N LEU A 115 -9.93 -6.00 7.50
CA LEU A 115 -9.16 -6.25 6.28
C LEU A 115 -9.61 -5.34 5.13
N TRP A 116 -10.92 -5.21 4.92
CA TRP A 116 -11.47 -4.32 3.89
C TRP A 116 -11.06 -2.86 4.07
N VAL A 117 -10.97 -2.39 5.31
CA VAL A 117 -10.52 -1.01 5.61
C VAL A 117 -9.09 -0.80 5.13
N TYR A 118 -8.19 -1.74 5.37
CA TYR A 118 -6.79 -1.64 4.92
C TYR A 118 -6.66 -1.75 3.41
N THR A 119 -7.41 -2.66 2.78
CA THR A 119 -7.45 -2.82 1.32
C THR A 119 -7.90 -1.54 0.64
N LEU A 120 -9.02 -0.96 1.10
CA LEU A 120 -9.54 0.29 0.56
C LEU A 120 -8.59 1.47 0.81
N ALA A 121 -8.00 1.56 2.00
CA ALA A 121 -7.04 2.62 2.32
C ALA A 121 -5.83 2.58 1.38
N GLY A 122 -5.29 1.39 1.08
CA GLY A 122 -4.21 1.23 0.11
C GLY A 122 -4.61 1.63 -1.31
N ALA A 123 -5.80 1.21 -1.77
CA ALA A 123 -6.32 1.57 -3.08
C ALA A 123 -6.50 3.09 -3.23
N VAL A 124 -7.16 3.72 -2.26
CA VAL A 124 -7.42 5.16 -2.24
C VAL A 124 -6.12 5.94 -2.14
N ALA A 125 -5.16 5.48 -1.34
CA ALA A 125 -3.86 6.12 -1.22
C ALA A 125 -3.15 6.20 -2.58
N MET A 126 -3.03 5.08 -3.29
CA MET A 126 -2.39 5.04 -4.60
C MET A 126 -3.14 5.88 -5.63
N PHE A 127 -4.48 5.79 -5.65
CA PHE A 127 -5.30 6.60 -6.55
C PHE A 127 -5.09 8.10 -6.30
N THR A 128 -5.23 8.54 -5.05
CA THR A 128 -5.12 9.96 -4.68
C THR A 128 -3.72 10.49 -4.94
N LEU A 129 -2.68 9.71 -4.62
CA LEU A 129 -1.29 10.06 -4.81
C LEU A 129 -0.99 10.36 -6.29
N LEU A 130 -1.39 9.45 -7.18
CA LEU A 130 -1.16 9.58 -8.60
C LEU A 130 -2.05 10.64 -9.25
N ALA A 131 -3.31 10.73 -8.82
CA ALA A 131 -4.23 11.77 -9.31
C ALA A 131 -3.77 13.17 -8.89
N ALA A 132 -3.20 13.33 -7.71
CA ALA A 132 -2.67 14.61 -7.21
C ALA A 132 -1.34 15.02 -7.86
N MET A 133 -0.62 14.08 -8.45
CA MET A 133 0.69 14.33 -9.03
C MET A 133 0.65 15.34 -10.17
N HIS A 134 -0.34 15.25 -11.07
CA HIS A 134 -0.48 16.16 -12.21
C HIS A 134 -0.81 17.60 -11.80
N PRO A 135 -1.81 17.89 -10.95
CA PRO A 135 -2.14 19.26 -10.58
C PRO A 135 -1.11 19.91 -9.64
N ILE A 136 -0.32 19.13 -8.90
CA ILE A 136 0.67 19.65 -7.94
C ILE A 136 2.04 19.89 -8.61
N LEU A 137 2.49 18.95 -9.44
CA LEU A 137 3.83 18.97 -10.02
C LEU A 137 3.84 19.43 -11.50
N ASN A 138 2.69 19.62 -12.12
CA ASN A 138 2.53 19.83 -13.57
C ASN A 138 3.21 18.77 -14.45
N VAL A 139 3.59 17.63 -13.86
CA VAL A 139 4.28 16.52 -14.52
C VAL A 139 3.67 15.21 -14.05
N SER A 140 3.44 14.28 -14.96
CA SER A 140 3.20 12.88 -14.62
C SER A 140 4.55 12.18 -14.57
N ILE A 141 5.11 12.00 -13.37
CA ILE A 141 6.41 11.32 -13.18
C ILE A 141 6.29 9.88 -13.68
N ILE A 142 5.09 9.29 -13.61
CA ILE A 142 4.83 7.91 -13.97
C ILE A 142 4.02 7.85 -15.27
N ALA A 143 4.70 7.51 -16.36
CA ALA A 143 4.09 7.43 -17.69
C ALA A 143 2.89 6.45 -17.72
N GLY A 144 2.98 5.33 -16.99
CA GLY A 144 1.90 4.34 -16.88
C GLY A 144 0.64 4.84 -16.14
N ALA A 145 0.69 5.98 -15.45
CA ALA A 145 -0.45 6.56 -14.73
C ALA A 145 -1.12 7.73 -15.47
N ARG A 146 -0.71 8.01 -16.72
CA ARG A 146 -1.23 9.15 -17.51
C ARG A 146 -2.69 9.01 -17.95
N GLY A 147 -3.28 7.82 -17.90
CA GLY A 147 -4.67 7.56 -18.23
C GLY A 147 -5.47 7.05 -17.04
N PHE A 148 -6.80 7.14 -17.14
CA PHE A 148 -7.69 6.62 -16.10
C PHE A 148 -7.47 5.11 -15.82
N SER A 149 -7.22 4.33 -16.87
CA SER A 149 -6.88 2.91 -16.78
C SER A 149 -5.59 2.67 -15.99
N GLY A 150 -4.57 3.50 -16.21
CA GLY A 150 -3.32 3.44 -15.47
C GLY A 150 -3.51 3.76 -13.99
N LEU A 151 -4.30 4.78 -13.66
CA LEU A 151 -4.65 5.13 -12.28
C LEU A 151 -5.38 3.97 -11.58
N LEU A 152 -6.35 3.35 -12.24
CA LEU A 152 -7.07 2.20 -11.69
C LEU A 152 -6.15 1.00 -11.45
N THR A 153 -5.29 0.70 -12.40
CA THR A 153 -4.34 -0.42 -12.30
C THR A 153 -3.35 -0.20 -11.15
N GLN A 154 -2.86 1.01 -10.98
CA GLN A 154 -1.98 1.35 -9.86
C GLN A 154 -2.72 1.32 -8.51
N SER A 155 -4.01 1.66 -8.50
CA SER A 155 -4.86 1.54 -7.30
C SER A 155 -5.03 0.08 -6.87
N ILE A 156 -5.05 -0.88 -7.81
CA ILE A 156 -5.04 -2.31 -7.50
C ILE A 156 -3.76 -2.71 -6.78
N ALA A 157 -2.59 -2.19 -7.21
CA ALA A 157 -1.33 -2.43 -6.49
C ALA A 157 -1.42 -1.93 -5.04
N GLY A 158 -2.01 -0.75 -4.82
CA GLY A 158 -2.28 -0.22 -3.49
C GLY A 158 -3.24 -1.08 -2.67
N ALA A 159 -4.30 -1.60 -3.30
CA ALA A 159 -5.26 -2.51 -2.66
C ALA A 159 -4.56 -3.79 -2.17
N ILE A 160 -3.71 -4.39 -3.01
CA ILE A 160 -2.94 -5.60 -2.64
C ILE A 160 -2.01 -5.29 -1.47
N GLY A 161 -1.27 -4.17 -1.51
CA GLY A 161 -0.42 -3.74 -0.40
C GLY A 161 -1.19 -3.55 0.90
N GLY A 162 -2.34 -2.86 0.85
CA GLY A 162 -3.23 -2.68 1.99
C GLY A 162 -3.75 -4.01 2.56
N THR A 163 -4.08 -4.97 1.68
CA THR A 163 -4.47 -6.33 2.09
C THR A 163 -3.33 -7.03 2.83
N VAL A 164 -2.11 -6.97 2.30
CA VAL A 164 -0.91 -7.54 2.96
C VAL A 164 -0.72 -6.93 4.35
N PHE A 165 -0.83 -5.61 4.48
CA PHE A 165 -0.77 -4.94 5.78
C PHE A 165 -1.80 -5.49 6.76
N GLY A 166 -3.06 -5.60 6.32
CA GLY A 166 -4.15 -6.11 7.13
C GLY A 166 -3.95 -7.56 7.58
N LEU A 167 -3.43 -8.42 6.70
CA LEU A 167 -3.13 -9.83 7.00
C LEU A 167 -2.01 -9.95 8.04
N ILE A 168 -0.89 -9.26 7.85
CA ILE A 168 0.25 -9.29 8.79
C ILE A 168 -0.20 -8.77 10.16
N ARG A 169 -0.96 -7.68 10.17
CA ARG A 169 -1.47 -7.09 11.41
C ARG A 169 -2.47 -7.99 12.13
N GLY A 170 -3.32 -8.69 11.38
CA GLY A 170 -4.27 -9.67 11.93
C GLY A 170 -3.56 -10.84 12.60
N SER A 171 -2.47 -11.32 12.00
CA SER A 171 -1.64 -12.38 12.58
C SER A 171 -0.94 -11.92 13.86
N THR A 172 -0.34 -10.73 13.84
CA THR A 172 0.40 -10.20 15.01
C THR A 172 -0.50 -10.00 16.23
N ASN A 173 -1.78 -9.60 16.02
CA ASN A 173 -2.73 -9.40 17.12
C ASN A 173 -3.23 -10.72 17.77
N LYS A 174 -3.01 -11.88 17.15
CA LYS A 174 -3.37 -13.18 17.75
C LYS A 174 -2.36 -13.66 18.80
N TYR A 175 -1.15 -13.13 18.77
CA TYR A 175 -0.05 -13.54 19.65
C TYR A 175 0.30 -12.49 20.71
N SER A 176 -0.45 -11.40 20.82
CA SER A 176 -0.29 -10.31 21.80
C SER A 176 -1.45 -10.28 22.78
#